data_6c856861a1ae21b2b9c3d0a4afc8a968
#
_entry.id   6c856861a1ae21b2b9c3d0a4afc8a968
#
_cell.length_a   1.000
_cell.length_b   1.000
_cell.length_c   1.000
_cell.angle_alpha   90.00
_cell.angle_beta   90.00
_cell.angle_gamma   90.00
#
_symmetry.space_group_name_H-M   'P 1'
#
loop_
_entity.id
_entity.type
_entity.pdbx_description
1 polymer ?
#
loop_
_entity_poly.entity_id
_entity_poly.type
_entity_poly.pdbx_seq_one_letter_code
_entity_poly.pdbx_strand_id
1 'polypeptide(L)'
;MCIRDRYVAYPWIGCGECRDCLHDREHYCSPLKTKNLGINVNGGYAEYVLVPESKYLFEAGDTPEEAAGSYACRGLTAYSALKKANLRENDKSVVIISAGGLGLLALKIIQAAYNINPIVVDIDDEKLKLAKAAGAAEVINAKDENIYEKIMELTDGGATSVIDYVGAGDTFELASGMFGMKRGGTYVIVGLIGGQTTVQIPMIALGARTIRGVYVGSLKEMGELMELVRSGKIDHLDFEKRDISTANETLNDLKNGKIHGLVCLTHDH
;
A
#
# COMPACT_ATOMS: atom_id res chain seq x y z
N MET A 1 13.41 26.08 -7.03
CA MET A 1 13.89 25.02 -6.10
C MET A 1 14.94 25.68 -5.20
N CYS A 2 14.60 25.83 -3.92
CA CYS A 2 15.50 26.40 -2.92
C CYS A 2 16.18 25.27 -2.14
N ILE A 3 17.34 25.54 -1.52
CA ILE A 3 18.10 24.55 -0.71
C ILE A 3 17.27 23.96 0.45
N ARG A 4 16.20 24.66 0.87
CA ARG A 4 15.32 24.24 1.97
C ARG A 4 14.02 23.56 1.52
N ASP A 5 13.79 23.45 0.21
CA ASP A 5 12.59 22.80 -0.30
C ASP A 5 12.70 21.29 -0.07
N ARG A 6 11.61 20.67 0.37
CA ARG A 6 11.53 19.25 0.62
C ARG A 6 10.74 18.57 -0.48
N TYR A 7 11.27 17.47 -1.02
CA TYR A 7 10.66 16.70 -2.09
C TYR A 7 10.60 15.22 -1.74
N VAL A 8 9.56 14.58 -2.23
CA VAL A 8 9.45 13.11 -2.30
C VAL A 8 9.90 12.69 -3.71
N ALA A 9 10.94 11.86 -3.77
CA ALA A 9 11.42 11.33 -5.05
C ALA A 9 10.62 10.09 -5.45
N TYR A 10 10.04 10.08 -6.66
CA TYR A 10 9.43 8.89 -7.27
C TYR A 10 10.55 7.93 -7.69
N PRO A 11 10.65 6.72 -7.08
CA PRO A 11 11.81 5.87 -7.30
C PRO A 11 11.66 4.90 -8.48
N TRP A 12 10.49 4.78 -9.08
CA TRP A 12 10.16 3.75 -10.09
C TRP A 12 10.39 4.27 -11.51
N ILE A 13 11.64 4.64 -11.80
CA ILE A 13 12.05 5.35 -13.02
C ILE A 13 12.21 4.38 -14.18
N GLY A 14 11.47 4.61 -15.26
CA GLY A 14 11.55 3.84 -16.49
C GLY A 14 12.62 4.34 -17.45
N CYS A 15 12.66 3.78 -18.66
CA CYS A 15 13.61 4.18 -19.71
C CYS A 15 13.26 5.50 -20.41
N GLY A 16 12.02 5.98 -20.28
CA GLY A 16 11.52 7.20 -20.90
C GLY A 16 11.08 7.05 -22.36
N GLU A 17 11.35 5.93 -23.04
CA GLU A 17 11.12 5.77 -24.50
C GLU A 17 10.13 4.66 -24.87
N CYS A 18 9.90 3.69 -23.98
CA CYS A 18 9.00 2.59 -24.30
C CYS A 18 7.53 3.02 -24.17
N ARG A 19 6.63 2.19 -24.71
CA ARG A 19 5.18 2.46 -24.69
C ARG A 19 4.65 2.79 -23.29
N ASP A 20 5.10 2.06 -22.27
CA ASP A 20 4.61 2.28 -20.90
C ASP A 20 5.13 3.60 -20.32
N CYS A 21 6.40 3.94 -20.53
CA CYS A 21 6.97 5.21 -20.10
C CYS A 21 6.31 6.42 -20.79
N LEU A 22 5.97 6.30 -22.08
CA LEU A 22 5.30 7.36 -22.84
C LEU A 22 3.83 7.57 -22.44
N HIS A 23 3.28 6.70 -21.56
CA HIS A 23 1.91 6.77 -21.04
C HIS A 23 1.85 6.85 -19.51
N ASP A 24 2.87 7.43 -18.89
CA ASP A 24 2.99 7.62 -17.43
C ASP A 24 2.88 6.31 -16.62
N ARG A 25 3.39 5.21 -17.21
CA ARG A 25 3.41 3.87 -16.59
C ARG A 25 4.83 3.35 -16.45
N GLU A 26 5.76 4.19 -16.03
CA GLU A 26 7.19 3.88 -15.89
C GLU A 26 7.43 2.63 -15.03
N HIS A 27 6.61 2.40 -14.02
CA HIS A 27 6.67 1.21 -13.16
C HIS A 27 6.42 -0.12 -13.90
N TYR A 28 5.88 -0.09 -15.13
CA TYR A 28 5.75 -1.26 -16.01
C TYR A 28 6.85 -1.34 -17.09
N CYS A 29 7.82 -0.45 -17.05
CA CYS A 29 8.96 -0.54 -17.94
C CYS A 29 9.71 -1.87 -17.75
N SER A 30 10.34 -2.34 -18.85
CA SER A 30 11.14 -3.57 -18.79
C SER A 30 12.19 -3.49 -17.67
N PRO A 31 12.30 -4.52 -16.79
CA PRO A 31 13.29 -4.55 -15.71
C PRO A 31 14.74 -4.36 -16.17
N LEU A 32 15.04 -4.69 -17.43
CA LEU A 32 16.37 -4.52 -18.03
C LEU A 32 16.69 -3.06 -18.43
N LYS A 33 15.68 -2.18 -18.45
CA LYS A 33 15.80 -0.79 -18.88
C LYS A 33 15.46 0.22 -17.79
N THR A 34 14.93 -0.23 -16.66
CA THR A 34 14.57 0.64 -15.53
C THR A 34 15.80 1.20 -14.82
N LYS A 35 15.62 2.39 -14.24
CA LYS A 35 16.60 3.09 -13.40
C LYS A 35 16.05 3.30 -12.00
N ASN A 36 15.38 2.27 -11.46
CA ASN A 36 14.74 2.35 -10.14
C ASN A 36 15.78 2.65 -9.06
N LEU A 37 15.53 3.72 -8.29
CA LEU A 37 16.41 4.15 -7.20
C LEU A 37 16.48 3.08 -6.10
N GLY A 38 17.68 2.71 -5.73
CA GLY A 38 17.92 1.67 -4.72
C GLY A 38 17.80 0.22 -5.22
N ILE A 39 17.49 0.00 -6.52
CA ILE A 39 17.39 -1.33 -7.14
C ILE A 39 18.36 -1.44 -8.33
N ASN A 40 18.18 -0.63 -9.36
CA ASN A 40 19.01 -0.64 -10.57
C ASN A 40 20.14 0.40 -10.50
N VAL A 41 19.94 1.46 -9.74
CA VAL A 41 20.90 2.54 -9.50
C VAL A 41 20.94 2.85 -8.00
N ASN A 42 21.91 3.66 -7.56
CA ASN A 42 22.05 4.05 -6.15
C ASN A 42 20.76 4.71 -5.62
N GLY A 43 20.40 4.41 -4.38
CA GLY A 43 19.18 4.86 -3.72
C GLY A 43 19.44 5.81 -2.54
N GLY A 44 18.47 5.88 -1.63
CA GLY A 44 18.42 6.87 -0.55
C GLY A 44 19.10 6.45 0.77
N TYR A 45 19.74 5.26 0.87
CA TYR A 45 20.62 4.94 2.01
C TYR A 45 21.98 5.62 1.84
N ALA A 46 21.98 6.94 1.72
CA ALA A 46 23.13 7.78 1.45
C ALA A 46 22.79 9.24 1.78
N GLU A 47 23.80 10.07 1.97
CA GLU A 47 23.65 11.51 2.18
C GLU A 47 22.99 12.22 0.96
N TYR A 48 23.21 11.69 -0.24
CA TYR A 48 22.70 12.24 -1.49
C TYR A 48 22.13 11.15 -2.39
N VAL A 49 21.07 11.49 -3.11
CA VAL A 49 20.51 10.64 -4.17
C VAL A 49 20.38 11.45 -5.47
N LEU A 50 20.84 10.86 -6.59
CA LEU A 50 20.69 11.46 -7.90
C LEU A 50 19.33 11.13 -8.50
N VAL A 51 18.48 12.14 -8.69
CA VAL A 51 17.20 12.03 -9.39
C VAL A 51 17.40 12.60 -10.80
N PRO A 52 17.19 11.83 -11.89
CA PRO A 52 17.63 12.23 -13.23
C PRO A 52 16.83 13.39 -13.83
N GLU A 53 15.58 13.57 -13.45
CA GLU A 53 14.71 14.62 -13.98
C GLU A 53 13.79 15.16 -12.88
N SER A 54 13.48 16.45 -12.94
CA SER A 54 12.62 17.13 -11.97
C SER A 54 11.18 16.61 -11.93
N LYS A 55 10.68 15.99 -13.01
CA LYS A 55 9.35 15.38 -13.05
C LYS A 55 9.14 14.26 -12.02
N TYR A 56 10.24 13.68 -11.53
CA TYR A 56 10.23 12.64 -10.48
C TYR A 56 10.31 13.20 -9.05
N LEU A 57 10.32 14.53 -8.90
CA LEU A 57 10.34 15.22 -7.61
C LEU A 57 8.97 15.84 -7.34
N PHE A 58 8.36 15.44 -6.25
CA PHE A 58 7.06 15.94 -5.79
C PHE A 58 7.25 16.73 -4.51
N GLU A 59 6.77 17.98 -4.47
CA GLU A 59 6.85 18.81 -3.28
C GLU A 59 6.16 18.12 -2.09
N ALA A 60 6.86 18.06 -0.97
CA ALA A 60 6.33 17.50 0.28
C ALA A 60 5.42 18.47 1.04
N GLY A 61 5.57 19.79 0.76
CA GLY A 61 4.86 20.84 1.51
C GLY A 61 5.21 20.79 3.00
N ASP A 62 4.20 20.95 3.85
CA ASP A 62 4.32 20.91 5.31
C ASP A 62 4.28 19.49 5.90
N THR A 63 4.30 18.46 5.04
CA THR A 63 4.32 17.07 5.49
C THR A 63 5.55 16.80 6.36
N PRO A 64 5.41 16.17 7.53
CA PRO A 64 6.55 15.75 8.34
C PRO A 64 7.52 14.90 7.52
N GLU A 65 8.82 15.11 7.66
CA GLU A 65 9.85 14.45 6.84
C GLU A 65 9.81 12.93 6.98
N GLU A 66 9.55 12.42 8.18
CA GLU A 66 9.40 11.00 8.49
C GLU A 66 8.20 10.36 7.78
N ALA A 67 7.14 11.11 7.58
CA ALA A 67 5.97 10.65 6.83
C ALA A 67 6.17 10.78 5.32
N ALA A 68 6.82 11.87 4.87
CA ALA A 68 6.99 12.20 3.45
C ALA A 68 7.67 11.06 2.67
N GLY A 69 8.77 10.51 3.20
CA GLY A 69 9.50 9.39 2.56
C GLY A 69 8.64 8.13 2.36
N SER A 70 7.64 7.92 3.20
CA SER A 70 6.76 6.75 3.11
C SER A 70 5.87 6.76 1.87
N TYR A 71 5.57 7.94 1.33
CA TYR A 71 4.68 8.09 0.17
C TYR A 71 5.33 7.65 -1.14
N ALA A 72 6.65 7.64 -1.25
CA ALA A 72 7.37 7.23 -2.46
C ALA A 72 7.14 5.76 -2.87
N CYS A 73 6.88 4.89 -1.90
CA CYS A 73 6.66 3.47 -2.14
C CYS A 73 5.37 2.99 -1.46
N ARG A 74 5.34 2.94 -0.13
CA ARG A 74 4.21 2.38 0.63
C ARG A 74 2.90 3.13 0.37
N GLY A 75 2.92 4.46 0.47
CA GLY A 75 1.75 5.30 0.22
C GLY A 75 1.27 5.20 -1.22
N LEU A 76 2.19 5.27 -2.18
CA LEU A 76 1.87 5.12 -3.60
C LEU A 76 1.27 3.75 -3.92
N THR A 77 1.85 2.68 -3.35
CA THR A 77 1.34 1.32 -3.53
C THR A 77 -0.06 1.16 -2.94
N ALA A 78 -0.29 1.70 -1.73
CA ALA A 78 -1.59 1.68 -1.09
C ALA A 78 -2.64 2.46 -1.91
N TYR A 79 -2.29 3.66 -2.39
CA TYR A 79 -3.14 4.48 -3.23
C TYR A 79 -3.50 3.79 -4.54
N SER A 80 -2.50 3.24 -5.24
CA SER A 80 -2.68 2.49 -6.49
C SER A 80 -3.56 1.26 -6.29
N ALA A 81 -3.41 0.53 -5.17
CA ALA A 81 -4.24 -0.60 -4.84
C ALA A 81 -5.72 -0.20 -4.65
N LEU A 82 -5.98 0.89 -3.95
CA LEU A 82 -7.33 1.44 -3.77
C LEU A 82 -7.96 1.83 -5.11
N LYS A 83 -7.23 2.51 -5.99
CA LYS A 83 -7.71 2.83 -7.34
C LYS A 83 -8.04 1.58 -8.16
N LYS A 84 -7.26 0.50 -8.00
CA LYS A 84 -7.43 -0.76 -8.73
C LYS A 84 -8.44 -1.70 -8.09
N ALA A 85 -8.87 -1.43 -6.87
CA ALA A 85 -9.91 -2.19 -6.17
C ALA A 85 -11.31 -1.99 -6.78
N ASN A 86 -11.45 -1.06 -7.75
CA ASN A 86 -12.73 -0.77 -8.41
C ASN A 86 -13.84 -0.39 -7.42
N LEU A 87 -13.46 0.39 -6.40
CA LEU A 87 -14.39 0.92 -5.40
C LEU A 87 -15.44 1.81 -6.09
N ARG A 88 -16.71 1.56 -5.82
CA ARG A 88 -17.84 2.29 -6.39
C ARG A 88 -18.36 3.31 -5.37
N GLU A 89 -19.00 4.35 -5.85
CA GLU A 89 -19.56 5.43 -5.00
C GLU A 89 -20.53 4.93 -3.92
N ASN A 90 -21.22 3.80 -4.19
CA ASN A 90 -22.17 3.18 -3.28
C ASN A 90 -21.61 2.00 -2.48
N ASP A 91 -20.32 1.68 -2.62
CA ASP A 91 -19.72 0.62 -1.81
C ASP A 91 -19.62 1.11 -0.37
N LYS A 92 -20.18 0.33 0.55
CA LYS A 92 -20.22 0.68 1.98
C LYS A 92 -18.95 0.27 2.72
N SER A 93 -18.24 -0.75 2.20
CA SER A 93 -17.09 -1.36 2.88
C SER A 93 -16.04 -1.87 1.90
N VAL A 94 -14.80 -1.92 2.38
CA VAL A 94 -13.66 -2.60 1.75
C VAL A 94 -12.97 -3.44 2.81
N VAL A 95 -12.56 -4.66 2.44
CA VAL A 95 -11.77 -5.52 3.32
C VAL A 95 -10.29 -5.32 3.00
N ILE A 96 -9.50 -5.06 4.03
CA ILE A 96 -8.04 -4.91 3.96
C ILE A 96 -7.42 -6.05 4.75
N ILE A 97 -6.61 -6.87 4.10
CA ILE A 97 -5.83 -7.92 4.76
C ILE A 97 -4.45 -7.38 5.07
N SER A 98 -4.10 -7.35 6.33
CA SER A 98 -2.95 -6.82 7.02
C SER A 98 -3.13 -5.42 7.60
N ALA A 99 -2.81 -5.31 8.90
CA ALA A 99 -2.67 -4.07 9.65
C ALA A 99 -1.19 -3.61 9.73
N GLY A 100 -0.36 -4.01 8.77
CA GLY A 100 1.02 -3.52 8.63
C GLY A 100 1.10 -2.14 7.98
N GLY A 101 2.32 -1.67 7.68
CA GLY A 101 2.56 -0.31 7.19
C GLY A 101 1.77 0.08 5.94
N LEU A 102 1.55 -0.85 4.98
CA LEU A 102 0.73 -0.60 3.80
C LEU A 102 -0.76 -0.48 4.15
N GLY A 103 -1.28 -1.40 4.99
CA GLY A 103 -2.67 -1.38 5.43
C GLY A 103 -3.01 -0.14 6.24
N LEU A 104 -2.14 0.28 7.16
CA LEU A 104 -2.33 1.52 7.94
C LEU A 104 -2.33 2.77 7.05
N LEU A 105 -1.43 2.85 6.05
CA LEU A 105 -1.45 3.95 5.09
C LEU A 105 -2.70 3.93 4.21
N ALA A 106 -3.15 2.74 3.78
CA ALA A 106 -4.41 2.61 3.05
C ALA A 106 -5.61 3.13 3.86
N LEU A 107 -5.67 2.87 5.18
CA LEU A 107 -6.71 3.41 6.06
C LEU A 107 -6.71 4.94 6.05
N LYS A 108 -5.56 5.57 6.20
CA LYS A 108 -5.43 7.04 6.18
C LYS A 108 -5.83 7.64 4.83
N ILE A 109 -5.49 6.97 3.73
CA ILE A 109 -5.90 7.38 2.38
C ILE A 109 -7.43 7.21 2.20
N ILE A 110 -8.01 6.12 2.69
CA ILE A 110 -9.47 5.89 2.64
C ILE A 110 -10.20 7.00 3.39
N GLN A 111 -9.78 7.35 4.59
CA GLN A 111 -10.38 8.43 5.37
C GLN A 111 -10.32 9.78 4.66
N ALA A 112 -9.22 10.04 3.94
CA ALA A 112 -9.00 11.32 3.27
C ALA A 112 -9.76 11.44 1.92
N ALA A 113 -9.97 10.33 1.22
CA ALA A 113 -10.41 10.34 -0.19
C ALA A 113 -11.69 9.55 -0.49
N TYR A 114 -12.14 8.67 0.42
CA TYR A 114 -13.27 7.77 0.17
C TYR A 114 -14.27 7.83 1.32
N ASN A 115 -15.55 7.72 1.01
CA ASN A 115 -16.62 7.58 2.01
C ASN A 115 -17.01 6.10 2.16
N ILE A 116 -16.07 5.29 2.65
CA ILE A 116 -16.18 3.82 2.76
C ILE A 116 -15.72 3.39 4.14
N ASN A 117 -16.34 2.35 4.69
CA ASN A 117 -15.98 1.75 5.98
C ASN A 117 -14.92 0.64 5.77
N PRO A 118 -13.65 0.85 6.12
CA PRO A 118 -12.62 -0.18 6.01
C PRO A 118 -12.76 -1.21 7.12
N ILE A 119 -12.77 -2.49 6.74
CA ILE A 119 -12.71 -3.65 7.63
C ILE A 119 -11.30 -4.21 7.51
N VAL A 120 -10.58 -4.30 8.64
CA VAL A 120 -9.19 -4.78 8.63
C VAL A 120 -9.10 -6.18 9.23
N VAL A 121 -8.39 -7.06 8.55
CA VAL A 121 -8.13 -8.44 8.96
C VAL A 121 -6.63 -8.62 9.17
N ASP A 122 -6.22 -9.11 10.34
CA ASP A 122 -4.83 -9.48 10.67
C ASP A 122 -4.82 -10.65 11.65
N ILE A 123 -3.70 -11.33 11.81
CA ILE A 123 -3.49 -12.42 12.79
C ILE A 123 -2.98 -11.94 14.14
N ASP A 124 -2.64 -10.65 14.26
CA ASP A 124 -1.98 -10.02 15.40
C ASP A 124 -2.90 -8.97 16.03
N ASP A 125 -3.32 -9.22 17.27
CA ASP A 125 -4.25 -8.36 17.99
C ASP A 125 -3.68 -6.95 18.27
N GLU A 126 -2.36 -6.82 18.49
CA GLU A 126 -1.75 -5.50 18.69
C GLU A 126 -1.79 -4.66 17.42
N LYS A 127 -1.55 -5.28 16.25
CA LYS A 127 -1.72 -4.61 14.97
C LYS A 127 -3.18 -4.25 14.69
N LEU A 128 -4.13 -5.09 15.09
CA LEU A 128 -5.56 -4.78 14.98
C LEU A 128 -5.96 -3.58 15.84
N LYS A 129 -5.38 -3.43 17.03
CA LYS A 129 -5.57 -2.21 17.85
C LYS A 129 -5.05 -0.97 17.14
N LEU A 130 -3.86 -1.05 16.52
CA LEU A 130 -3.31 0.05 15.72
C LEU A 130 -4.21 0.39 14.53
N ALA A 131 -4.75 -0.62 13.83
CA ALA A 131 -5.68 -0.41 12.73
C ALA A 131 -6.97 0.28 13.20
N LYS A 132 -7.51 -0.11 14.35
CA LYS A 132 -8.71 0.54 14.92
C LYS A 132 -8.43 2.01 15.25
N ALA A 133 -7.28 2.29 15.87
CA ALA A 133 -6.83 3.66 16.17
C ALA A 133 -6.56 4.48 14.89
N ALA A 134 -6.08 3.82 13.82
CA ALA A 134 -5.86 4.44 12.50
C ALA A 134 -7.14 4.64 11.70
N GLY A 135 -8.32 4.22 12.21
CA GLY A 135 -9.61 4.50 11.62
C GLY A 135 -10.27 3.34 10.87
N ALA A 136 -9.89 2.11 11.16
CA ALA A 136 -10.67 0.96 10.73
C ALA A 136 -12.08 1.02 11.34
N ALA A 137 -13.11 0.86 10.52
CA ALA A 137 -14.49 0.78 10.99
C ALA A 137 -14.68 -0.48 11.84
N GLU A 138 -14.12 -1.60 11.35
CA GLU A 138 -14.11 -2.87 12.08
C GLU A 138 -12.74 -3.56 11.93
N VAL A 139 -12.41 -4.40 12.90
CA VAL A 139 -11.20 -5.23 12.89
C VAL A 139 -11.56 -6.68 13.22
N ILE A 140 -10.93 -7.63 12.54
CA ILE A 140 -11.21 -9.06 12.72
C ILE A 140 -9.87 -9.79 12.81
N ASN A 141 -9.72 -10.65 13.81
CA ASN A 141 -8.59 -11.56 13.86
C ASN A 141 -8.80 -12.72 12.89
N ALA A 142 -7.84 -12.95 12.00
CA ALA A 142 -7.93 -14.00 10.98
C ALA A 142 -7.95 -15.43 11.56
N LYS A 143 -7.66 -15.58 12.85
CA LYS A 143 -7.75 -16.86 13.59
C LYS A 143 -9.14 -17.14 14.15
N ASP A 144 -10.07 -16.18 14.04
CA ASP A 144 -11.45 -16.36 14.49
C ASP A 144 -12.14 -17.43 13.64
N GLU A 145 -12.74 -18.43 14.28
CA GLU A 145 -13.45 -19.52 13.61
C GLU A 145 -14.63 -19.02 12.75
N ASN A 146 -15.24 -17.90 13.13
CA ASN A 146 -16.40 -17.30 12.46
C ASN A 146 -16.03 -16.08 11.60
N ILE A 147 -14.81 -16.02 11.08
CA ILE A 147 -14.34 -14.87 10.27
C ILE A 147 -15.22 -14.63 9.06
N TYR A 148 -15.67 -15.70 8.43
CA TYR A 148 -16.52 -15.66 7.27
C TYR A 148 -17.87 -15.01 7.56
N GLU A 149 -18.57 -15.51 8.56
CA GLU A 149 -19.87 -15.00 9.00
C GLU A 149 -19.78 -13.51 9.36
N LYS A 150 -18.72 -13.12 10.09
CA LYS A 150 -18.47 -11.73 10.44
C LYS A 150 -18.29 -10.86 9.20
N ILE A 151 -17.49 -11.28 8.21
CA ILE A 151 -17.31 -10.53 6.96
C ILE A 151 -18.64 -10.42 6.21
N MET A 152 -19.38 -11.50 6.10
CA MET A 152 -20.68 -11.50 5.42
C MET A 152 -21.69 -10.57 6.07
N GLU A 153 -21.75 -10.53 7.40
CA GLU A 153 -22.62 -9.63 8.15
C GLU A 153 -22.21 -8.18 7.96
N LEU A 154 -20.93 -7.84 8.18
CA LEU A 154 -20.40 -6.47 8.09
C LEU A 154 -20.45 -5.89 6.67
N THR A 155 -20.48 -6.76 5.64
CA THR A 155 -20.47 -6.36 4.24
C THR A 155 -21.82 -6.54 3.53
N ASP A 156 -22.86 -6.93 4.27
CA ASP A 156 -24.19 -7.22 3.70
C ASP A 156 -24.11 -8.23 2.55
N GLY A 157 -23.58 -9.42 2.88
CA GLY A 157 -23.51 -10.55 1.95
C GLY A 157 -22.24 -10.63 1.10
N GLY A 158 -21.14 -10.08 1.56
CA GLY A 158 -19.80 -10.21 0.96
C GLY A 158 -19.18 -8.86 0.55
N ALA A 159 -17.87 -8.80 0.57
CA ALA A 159 -17.12 -7.60 0.17
C ALA A 159 -17.17 -7.38 -1.35
N THR A 160 -17.32 -6.13 -1.79
CA THR A 160 -17.15 -5.75 -3.19
C THR A 160 -15.69 -5.68 -3.59
N SER A 161 -14.82 -5.39 -2.62
CA SER A 161 -13.38 -5.32 -2.85
C SER A 161 -12.61 -5.83 -1.62
N VAL A 162 -11.58 -6.64 -1.89
CA VAL A 162 -10.62 -7.12 -0.90
C VAL A 162 -9.22 -6.75 -1.37
N ILE A 163 -8.44 -6.08 -0.52
CA ILE A 163 -7.06 -5.69 -0.81
C ILE A 163 -6.13 -6.44 0.13
N ASP A 164 -5.25 -7.24 -0.44
CA ASP A 164 -4.32 -8.10 0.29
C ASP A 164 -2.90 -7.53 0.25
N TYR A 165 -2.46 -6.98 1.38
CA TYR A 165 -1.10 -6.48 1.56
C TYR A 165 -0.13 -7.54 2.12
N VAL A 166 -0.57 -8.78 2.29
CA VAL A 166 0.26 -9.92 2.70
C VAL A 166 0.74 -10.70 1.49
N GLY A 167 -0.17 -11.10 0.60
CA GLY A 167 0.12 -11.85 -0.61
C GLY A 167 0.64 -13.26 -0.33
N ALA A 168 -0.03 -14.01 0.51
CA ALA A 168 0.26 -15.40 0.83
C ALA A 168 -0.84 -16.34 0.32
N GLY A 169 -0.56 -17.65 0.24
CA GLY A 169 -1.54 -18.64 -0.14
C GLY A 169 -2.78 -18.62 0.77
N ASP A 170 -2.56 -18.59 2.08
CA ASP A 170 -3.64 -18.59 3.09
C ASP A 170 -4.50 -17.32 3.00
N THR A 171 -3.89 -16.14 2.76
CA THR A 171 -4.65 -14.90 2.59
C THR A 171 -5.45 -14.88 1.29
N PHE A 172 -4.94 -15.53 0.24
CA PHE A 172 -5.69 -15.74 -0.97
C PHE A 172 -6.90 -16.64 -0.73
N GLU A 173 -6.76 -17.74 0.02
CA GLU A 173 -7.86 -18.64 0.38
C GLU A 173 -8.91 -17.92 1.22
N LEU A 174 -8.47 -17.11 2.18
CA LEU A 174 -9.35 -16.27 3.00
C LEU A 174 -10.16 -15.29 2.13
N ALA A 175 -9.53 -14.67 1.15
CA ALA A 175 -10.13 -13.62 0.33
C ALA A 175 -10.91 -14.17 -0.86
N SER A 176 -10.33 -15.14 -1.57
CA SER A 176 -10.93 -15.78 -2.77
C SER A 176 -11.81 -16.94 -2.43
N GLY A 177 -11.64 -17.50 -1.24
CA GLY A 177 -12.54 -18.49 -0.68
C GLY A 177 -13.96 -18.01 -0.96
N MET A 178 -14.83 -18.87 -1.42
CA MET A 178 -16.19 -18.60 -1.94
C MET A 178 -17.01 -17.59 -1.12
N PHE A 179 -16.45 -17.03 -0.12
CA PHE A 179 -17.10 -16.57 1.08
C PHE A 179 -16.95 -15.07 1.37
N GLY A 180 -15.83 -14.44 1.00
CA GLY A 180 -15.59 -13.04 1.36
C GLY A 180 -15.99 -12.02 0.31
N MET A 181 -16.21 -12.41 -0.95
CA MET A 181 -16.49 -11.46 -2.04
C MET A 181 -17.85 -11.69 -2.69
N LYS A 182 -18.57 -10.60 -2.91
CA LYS A 182 -19.80 -10.58 -3.73
C LYS A 182 -19.52 -11.01 -5.17
N ARG A 183 -20.57 -11.37 -5.88
CA ARG A 183 -20.50 -11.53 -7.34
C ARG A 183 -20.10 -10.20 -7.98
N GLY A 184 -19.12 -10.25 -8.87
CA GLY A 184 -18.52 -9.06 -9.48
C GLY A 184 -17.45 -8.37 -8.61
N GLY A 185 -17.07 -8.97 -7.48
CA GLY A 185 -16.06 -8.43 -6.58
C GLY A 185 -14.65 -8.49 -7.15
N THR A 186 -13.79 -7.60 -6.63
CA THR A 186 -12.38 -7.47 -7.03
C THR A 186 -11.46 -7.86 -5.87
N TYR A 187 -10.54 -8.78 -6.11
CA TYR A 187 -9.45 -9.12 -5.21
C TYR A 187 -8.15 -8.54 -5.72
N VAL A 188 -7.52 -7.70 -4.92
CA VAL A 188 -6.27 -6.99 -5.27
C VAL A 188 -5.12 -7.55 -4.46
N ILE A 189 -4.14 -8.14 -5.12
CA ILE A 189 -2.94 -8.71 -4.51
C ILE A 189 -1.81 -7.67 -4.59
N VAL A 190 -1.26 -7.32 -3.44
CA VAL A 190 -0.19 -6.32 -3.29
C VAL A 190 1.03 -6.90 -2.59
N GLY A 191 0.80 -7.69 -1.54
CA GLY A 191 1.86 -8.30 -0.74
C GLY A 191 2.67 -9.34 -1.50
N LEU A 192 3.89 -9.62 -1.02
CA LEU A 192 4.89 -10.44 -1.69
C LEU A 192 5.47 -11.54 -0.76
N ILE A 193 4.72 -11.99 0.25
CA ILE A 193 5.17 -13.10 1.09
C ILE A 193 5.36 -14.35 0.24
N GLY A 194 4.45 -14.55 -0.73
CA GLY A 194 4.57 -15.66 -1.69
C GLY A 194 3.80 -16.91 -1.27
N GLY A 195 4.11 -18.02 -1.93
CA GLY A 195 3.39 -19.27 -1.76
C GLY A 195 2.62 -19.68 -3.02
N GLN A 196 1.80 -20.70 -2.87
CA GLN A 196 0.97 -21.26 -3.93
C GLN A 196 -0.41 -21.57 -3.38
N THR A 197 -1.44 -21.46 -4.23
CA THR A 197 -2.80 -21.86 -3.91
C THR A 197 -3.49 -22.44 -5.15
N THR A 198 -4.52 -23.24 -4.94
CA THR A 198 -5.34 -23.82 -6.02
C THR A 198 -6.60 -22.99 -6.20
N VAL A 199 -6.86 -22.58 -7.44
CA VAL A 199 -8.06 -21.81 -7.79
C VAL A 199 -9.03 -22.71 -8.56
N GLN A 200 -10.26 -22.80 -8.07
CA GLN A 200 -11.33 -23.45 -8.80
C GLN A 200 -11.88 -22.50 -9.87
N ILE A 201 -11.48 -22.71 -11.12
CA ILE A 201 -11.81 -21.84 -12.26
C ILE A 201 -13.33 -21.54 -12.38
N PRO A 202 -14.25 -22.52 -12.22
CA PRO A 202 -15.68 -22.25 -12.28
C PRO A 202 -16.13 -21.17 -11.29
N MET A 203 -15.49 -21.07 -10.13
CA MET A 203 -15.85 -20.09 -9.10
C MET A 203 -15.49 -18.64 -9.50
N ILE A 204 -14.45 -18.47 -10.31
CA ILE A 204 -14.12 -17.17 -10.88
C ILE A 204 -15.19 -16.74 -11.88
N ALA A 205 -15.55 -17.63 -12.81
CA ALA A 205 -16.54 -17.35 -13.85
C ALA A 205 -17.95 -17.13 -13.28
N LEU A 206 -18.44 -18.04 -12.42
CA LEU A 206 -19.76 -17.95 -11.80
C LEU A 206 -19.88 -16.74 -10.86
N GLY A 207 -18.78 -16.39 -10.21
CA GLY A 207 -18.68 -15.20 -9.35
C GLY A 207 -18.47 -13.90 -10.14
N ALA A 208 -18.18 -13.96 -11.45
CA ALA A 208 -17.73 -12.80 -12.24
C ALA A 208 -16.62 -12.00 -11.54
N ARG A 209 -15.68 -12.70 -10.89
CA ARG A 209 -14.67 -12.11 -10.00
C ARG A 209 -13.46 -11.64 -10.78
N THR A 210 -12.87 -10.55 -10.31
CA THR A 210 -11.60 -10.03 -10.82
C THR A 210 -10.49 -10.31 -9.82
N ILE A 211 -9.38 -10.91 -10.26
CA ILE A 211 -8.14 -11.03 -9.50
C ILE A 211 -7.12 -10.12 -10.17
N ARG A 212 -6.51 -9.22 -9.41
CA ARG A 212 -5.63 -8.20 -9.95
C ARG A 212 -4.38 -8.02 -9.08
N GLY A 213 -3.21 -8.15 -9.69
CA GLY A 213 -1.94 -7.78 -9.05
C GLY A 213 -1.70 -6.26 -9.12
N VAL A 214 -1.00 -5.73 -8.12
CA VAL A 214 -0.54 -4.34 -8.09
C VAL A 214 0.97 -4.34 -7.87
N TYR A 215 1.67 -3.69 -8.78
CA TYR A 215 3.09 -3.39 -8.63
C TYR A 215 3.22 -1.86 -8.52
N VAL A 216 3.48 -1.41 -7.30
CA VAL A 216 3.62 0.01 -6.92
C VAL A 216 2.55 0.91 -7.56
N GLY A 217 2.89 2.08 -8.06
CA GLY A 217 1.97 2.98 -8.75
C GLY A 217 2.66 3.80 -9.83
N SER A 218 1.87 4.42 -10.69
CA SER A 218 2.35 5.25 -11.79
C SER A 218 2.83 6.63 -11.31
N LEU A 219 3.58 7.32 -12.18
CA LEU A 219 4.00 8.70 -11.94
C LEU A 219 2.79 9.63 -11.75
N LYS A 220 1.73 9.39 -12.55
CA LYS A 220 0.46 10.12 -12.41
C LYS A 220 -0.21 9.86 -11.05
N GLU A 221 -0.28 8.60 -10.61
CA GLU A 221 -0.84 8.25 -9.30
C GLU A 221 -0.02 8.86 -8.15
N MET A 222 1.30 9.01 -8.33
CA MET A 222 2.14 9.73 -7.36
C MET A 222 1.78 11.21 -7.27
N GLY A 223 1.53 11.87 -8.41
CA GLY A 223 1.06 13.26 -8.44
C GLY A 223 -0.26 13.44 -7.69
N GLU A 224 -1.24 12.60 -8.00
CA GLU A 224 -2.57 12.61 -7.35
C GLU A 224 -2.46 12.37 -5.83
N LEU A 225 -1.64 11.40 -5.42
CA LEU A 225 -1.38 11.13 -4.00
C LEU A 225 -0.75 12.33 -3.30
N MET A 226 0.28 12.94 -3.91
CA MET A 226 0.96 14.08 -3.29
C MET A 226 0.09 15.34 -3.24
N GLU A 227 -0.84 15.52 -4.17
CA GLU A 227 -1.88 16.56 -4.06
C GLU A 227 -2.79 16.30 -2.84
N LEU A 228 -3.20 15.05 -2.64
CA LEU A 228 -4.01 14.66 -1.48
C LEU A 228 -3.22 14.87 -0.18
N VAL A 229 -1.95 14.50 -0.13
CA VAL A 229 -1.05 14.71 1.02
C VAL A 229 -0.96 16.21 1.37
N ARG A 230 -0.64 17.06 0.39
CA ARG A 230 -0.52 18.51 0.57
C ARG A 230 -1.82 19.21 0.93
N SER A 231 -2.97 18.60 0.60
CA SER A 231 -4.27 19.15 1.01
C SER A 231 -4.51 19.14 2.52
N GLY A 232 -3.65 18.46 3.30
CA GLY A 232 -3.78 18.31 4.75
C GLY A 232 -4.92 17.37 5.18
N LYS A 233 -5.53 16.64 4.24
CA LYS A 233 -6.63 15.71 4.55
C LYS A 233 -6.14 14.36 5.09
N ILE A 234 -4.88 14.01 4.83
CA ILE A 234 -4.29 12.79 5.38
C ILE A 234 -3.75 13.11 6.76
N ASP A 235 -4.33 12.47 7.77
CA ASP A 235 -3.78 12.43 9.12
C ASP A 235 -2.59 11.45 9.11
N HIS A 236 -1.37 11.98 9.27
CA HIS A 236 -0.14 11.19 9.13
C HIS A 236 -0.01 10.17 10.26
N LEU A 237 0.55 9.02 9.91
CA LEU A 237 0.93 8.02 10.91
C LEU A 237 2.17 8.47 11.66
N ASP A 238 2.29 8.04 12.91
CA ASP A 238 3.50 8.23 13.70
C ASP A 238 4.62 7.31 13.21
N PHE A 239 5.83 7.87 13.13
CA PHE A 239 7.03 7.16 12.75
C PHE A 239 8.06 7.25 13.88
N GLU A 240 8.66 6.12 14.22
CA GLU A 240 9.89 6.09 15.01
C GLU A 240 11.03 6.61 14.14
N LYS A 241 11.76 7.63 14.59
CA LYS A 241 12.94 8.13 13.90
C LYS A 241 14.18 7.39 14.41
N ARG A 242 15.00 6.93 13.49
CA ARG A 242 16.31 6.34 13.78
C ARG A 242 17.36 6.97 12.88
N ASP A 243 18.56 7.15 13.39
CA ASP A 243 19.68 7.65 12.60
C ASP A 243 20.05 6.66 11.48
N ILE A 244 20.43 7.17 10.31
CA ILE A 244 20.77 6.38 9.12
C ILE A 244 21.93 5.41 9.40
N SER A 245 22.85 5.73 10.32
CA SER A 245 23.95 4.85 10.72
C SER A 245 23.45 3.54 11.33
N THR A 246 22.22 3.53 11.88
CA THR A 246 21.58 2.33 12.46
C THR A 246 20.84 1.48 11.43
N ALA A 247 20.96 1.75 10.13
CA ALA A 247 20.18 1.10 9.09
C ALA A 247 20.25 -0.44 9.15
N ASN A 248 21.43 -1.02 9.35
CA ASN A 248 21.60 -2.47 9.45
C ASN A 248 20.91 -3.06 10.68
N GLU A 249 20.97 -2.38 11.83
CA GLU A 249 20.29 -2.78 13.05
C GLU A 249 18.77 -2.70 12.87
N THR A 250 18.30 -1.58 12.33
CA THR A 250 16.87 -1.34 12.05
C THR A 250 16.30 -2.41 11.11
N LEU A 251 17.02 -2.78 10.05
CA LEU A 251 16.60 -3.84 9.13
C LEU A 251 16.58 -5.22 9.81
N ASN A 252 17.50 -5.50 10.72
CA ASN A 252 17.49 -6.73 11.51
C ASN A 252 16.32 -6.75 12.50
N ASP A 253 16.01 -5.64 13.15
CA ASP A 253 14.86 -5.52 14.04
C ASP A 253 13.55 -5.71 13.28
N LEU A 254 13.43 -5.13 12.09
CA LEU A 254 12.28 -5.33 11.20
C LEU A 254 12.11 -6.81 10.82
N LYS A 255 13.22 -7.45 10.40
CA LYS A 255 13.23 -8.87 10.03
C LYS A 255 12.81 -9.79 11.18
N ASN A 256 13.17 -9.44 12.41
CA ASN A 256 12.87 -10.20 13.62
C ASN A 256 11.54 -9.82 14.26
N GLY A 257 10.73 -8.97 13.63
CA GLY A 257 9.40 -8.57 14.10
C GLY A 257 9.41 -7.69 15.37
N LYS A 258 10.54 -7.05 15.69
CA LYS A 258 10.68 -6.19 16.88
C LYS A 258 10.13 -4.78 16.67
N ILE A 259 9.86 -4.40 15.43
CA ILE A 259 9.32 -3.07 15.10
C ILE A 259 7.81 -3.17 15.02
N HIS A 260 7.14 -2.44 15.91
CA HIS A 260 5.68 -2.29 15.91
C HIS A 260 5.36 -0.89 15.35
N GLY A 261 4.81 -0.84 14.13
CA GLY A 261 4.49 0.42 13.46
C GLY A 261 5.46 0.75 12.32
N LEU A 262 5.83 2.01 12.19
CA LEU A 262 6.62 2.53 11.08
C LEU A 262 7.92 3.15 11.58
N VAL A 263 9.02 2.89 10.90
CA VAL A 263 10.34 3.49 11.17
C VAL A 263 10.78 4.30 9.96
N CYS A 264 11.32 5.47 10.22
CA CYS A 264 12.01 6.32 9.27
C CYS A 264 13.48 6.45 9.66
N LEU A 265 14.38 6.25 8.70
CA LEU A 265 15.80 6.56 8.87
C LEU A 265 16.03 8.02 8.47
N THR A 266 16.67 8.77 9.33
CA THR A 266 16.94 10.21 9.14
C THR A 266 18.43 10.48 9.21
N HIS A 267 18.87 11.58 8.61
CA HIS A 267 20.17 12.16 8.85
C HIS A 267 20.01 13.23 9.94
N ASP A 268 20.71 13.08 11.06
CA ASP A 268 20.85 14.18 12.02
C ASP A 268 21.79 15.23 11.43
N HIS A 269 21.23 16.40 11.10
CA HIS A 269 21.96 17.59 10.63
C HIS A 269 21.95 18.69 11.68
#